data_d8379906b320f27d5a881db7429b8dbc
#
_entry.id   d8379906b320f27d5a881db7429b8dbc
#
_cell.length_a   1.000
_cell.length_b   1.000
_cell.length_c   1.000
_cell.angle_alpha   90.00
_cell.angle_beta   90.00
_cell.angle_gamma   90.00
#
_symmetry.space_group_name_H-M   'P 1'
#
loop_
_entity.id
_entity.type
_entity.pdbx_description
1 polymer ?
#
loop_
_entity_poly.entity_id
_entity_poly.type
_entity_poly.pdbx_seq_one_letter_code
_entity_poly.pdbx_strand_id
1 'polypeptide(L)'
;MEIAYNERWFYRILLEGEGITVAKQEDLQFRRGDFLAIAAVVLLAVLVALCFLPKGSADPVKAEVYQNGQLLKTVSLEEDTSFEVKGKYTNVITVRDGSIAITASDCPGEDCVHSGAIHSSGRSIVCLPNALEVRVVTQASDVDFVVG
;
A
#
# COMPACT_ATOMS: atom_id res chain seq x y z
N MET A 1 54.22 -7.66 29.71
CA MET A 1 54.27 -6.19 29.49
C MET A 1 52.84 -5.74 29.38
N GLU A 2 52.20 -5.51 30.56
CA GLU A 2 50.80 -5.12 30.69
C GLU A 2 50.69 -3.61 30.48
N ILE A 3 49.93 -3.23 29.48
CA ILE A 3 49.57 -1.84 29.27
C ILE A 3 48.32 -1.58 30.14
N ALA A 4 48.54 -1.09 31.34
CA ALA A 4 47.47 -0.57 32.19
C ALA A 4 46.88 0.66 31.50
N TYR A 5 45.81 0.50 30.82
CA TYR A 5 45.01 1.60 30.25
C TYR A 5 44.44 2.39 31.41
N ASN A 6 44.96 3.58 31.61
CA ASN A 6 44.65 4.44 32.73
C ASN A 6 43.22 5.07 32.51
N GLU A 7 42.19 4.41 33.00
CA GLU A 7 40.82 4.89 32.98
C GLU A 7 40.60 6.27 33.65
N ARG A 8 41.51 6.66 34.53
CA ARG A 8 41.47 7.96 35.23
C ARG A 8 41.71 9.15 34.30
N TRP A 9 42.37 8.94 33.12
CA TRP A 9 42.61 10.01 32.18
C TRP A 9 41.34 10.38 31.39
N PHE A 10 40.51 9.39 31.08
CA PHE A 10 39.26 9.59 30.36
C PHE A 10 38.21 10.34 31.19
N TYR A 11 38.14 10.05 32.50
CA TYR A 11 37.24 10.76 33.41
C TYR A 11 37.65 12.22 33.63
N ARG A 12 38.94 12.55 33.54
CA ARG A 12 39.42 13.92 33.73
C ARG A 12 39.07 14.83 32.55
N ILE A 13 39.10 14.31 31.31
CA ILE A 13 38.72 15.07 30.14
C ILE A 13 37.20 15.35 30.11
N LEU A 14 36.39 14.45 30.67
CA LEU A 14 34.93 14.65 30.76
C LEU A 14 34.54 15.68 31.84
N LEU A 15 35.42 15.94 32.82
CA LEU A 15 35.12 16.90 33.89
C LEU A 15 35.71 18.30 33.65
N GLU A 16 36.70 18.46 32.75
CA GLU A 16 37.32 19.74 32.42
C GLU A 16 36.89 20.35 31.08
N GLY A 17 36.00 19.65 30.34
CA GLY A 17 35.37 20.18 29.12
C GLY A 17 34.29 21.19 29.50
N GLU A 18 34.66 22.44 29.60
CA GLU A 18 33.90 23.68 29.45
C GLU A 18 32.37 23.58 29.58
N GLY A 19 31.84 24.06 30.73
CA GLY A 19 30.60 24.84 30.79
C GLY A 19 29.45 24.43 29.92
N ILE A 20 29.10 23.14 29.87
CA ILE A 20 27.74 22.80 29.51
C ILE A 20 26.91 23.24 30.72
N THR A 21 26.45 24.47 30.71
CA THR A 21 25.36 24.90 31.55
C THR A 21 24.20 23.98 31.22
N VAL A 22 24.03 22.94 32.02
CA VAL A 22 22.79 22.17 32.04
C VAL A 22 21.72 23.23 32.28
N ALA A 23 20.98 23.52 31.18
CA ALA A 23 19.86 24.45 31.28
C ALA A 23 19.00 23.93 32.42
N LYS A 24 18.94 24.75 33.49
CA LYS A 24 18.10 24.51 34.68
C LYS A 24 16.76 24.07 34.13
N GLN A 25 16.44 22.83 34.37
CA GLN A 25 15.15 22.26 33.98
C GLN A 25 14.11 23.08 34.74
N GLU A 26 13.55 24.06 34.04
CA GLU A 26 12.45 24.85 34.59
C GLU A 26 11.30 23.88 34.80
N ASP A 27 10.91 23.73 36.08
CA ASP A 27 9.72 22.97 36.44
C ASP A 27 8.54 23.56 35.65
N LEU A 28 8.12 22.86 34.60
CA LEU A 28 6.94 23.19 33.81
C LEU A 28 5.71 23.06 34.73
N GLN A 29 5.39 24.13 35.44
CA GLN A 29 4.15 24.21 36.21
C GLN A 29 2.97 24.30 35.22
N PHE A 30 2.37 23.16 34.92
CA PHE A 30 1.16 23.10 34.13
C PHE A 30 0.03 23.88 34.80
N ARG A 31 -0.33 25.00 34.22
CA ARG A 31 -1.49 25.78 34.62
C ARG A 31 -2.76 25.14 34.03
N ARG A 32 -3.90 25.31 34.71
CA ARG A 32 -5.19 24.81 34.24
C ARG A 32 -5.53 25.29 32.81
N GLY A 33 -5.00 26.44 32.38
CA GLY A 33 -5.11 26.97 31.03
C GLY A 33 -4.35 26.16 29.99
N ASP A 34 -3.26 25.50 30.36
CA ASP A 34 -2.44 24.70 29.41
C ASP A 34 -3.19 23.43 28.97
N PHE A 35 -4.00 22.87 29.86
CA PHE A 35 -4.88 21.76 29.52
C PHE A 35 -5.95 22.16 28.52
N LEU A 36 -6.49 23.37 28.61
CA LEU A 36 -7.46 23.87 27.62
C LEU A 36 -6.79 24.12 26.27
N ALA A 37 -5.58 24.67 26.28
CA ALA A 37 -4.82 24.88 25.05
C ALA A 37 -4.47 23.54 24.36
N ILE A 38 -4.00 22.56 25.11
CA ILE A 38 -3.69 21.21 24.61
C ILE A 38 -4.98 20.56 24.06
N ALA A 39 -6.09 20.64 24.81
CA ALA A 39 -7.37 20.09 24.37
C ALA A 39 -7.85 20.74 23.05
N ALA A 40 -7.69 22.06 22.91
CA ALA A 40 -8.05 22.77 21.68
C ALA A 40 -7.19 22.35 20.49
N VAL A 41 -5.87 22.18 20.70
CA VAL A 41 -4.95 21.71 19.64
C VAL A 41 -5.27 20.27 19.24
N VAL A 42 -5.53 19.39 20.20
CA VAL A 42 -5.92 18.00 19.92
C VAL A 42 -7.25 17.93 19.16
N LEU A 43 -8.24 18.73 19.59
CA LEU A 43 -9.53 18.79 18.90
C LEU A 43 -9.36 19.27 17.44
N LEU A 44 -8.56 20.31 17.22
CA LEU A 44 -8.26 20.82 15.88
C LEU A 44 -7.55 19.77 15.04
N ALA A 45 -6.56 19.07 15.60
CA ALA A 45 -5.83 18.01 14.92
C ALA A 45 -6.76 16.85 14.51
N VAL A 46 -7.69 16.46 15.41
CA VAL A 46 -8.70 15.43 15.12
C VAL A 46 -9.65 15.89 14.01
N LEU A 47 -10.13 17.14 14.04
CA LEU A 47 -10.99 17.68 12.99
C LEU A 47 -10.28 17.68 11.64
N VAL A 48 -9.01 18.12 11.60
CA VAL A 48 -8.19 18.10 10.39
C VAL A 48 -7.99 16.66 9.92
N ALA A 49 -7.64 15.73 10.81
CA ALA A 49 -7.48 14.32 10.47
C ALA A 49 -8.77 13.73 9.89
N LEU A 50 -9.95 14.04 10.46
CA LEU A 50 -11.24 13.59 9.94
C LEU A 50 -11.56 14.16 8.55
N CYS A 51 -11.10 15.40 8.24
CA CYS A 51 -11.26 15.99 6.91
C CYS A 51 -10.33 15.34 5.87
N PHE A 52 -9.14 14.88 6.28
CA PHE A 52 -8.15 14.24 5.42
C PHE A 52 -8.21 12.71 5.44
N LEU A 53 -9.03 12.10 6.31
CA LEU A 53 -9.32 10.68 6.18
C LEU A 53 -9.89 10.47 4.77
N PRO A 54 -9.24 9.62 3.94
CA PRO A 54 -9.81 9.30 2.65
C PRO A 54 -11.19 8.73 2.93
N LYS A 55 -12.22 9.49 2.57
CA LYS A 55 -13.56 8.93 2.43
C LYS A 55 -13.39 7.90 1.33
N GLY A 56 -13.25 6.66 1.73
CA GLY A 56 -13.23 5.55 0.79
C GLY A 56 -14.55 5.57 0.02
N SER A 57 -14.58 6.34 -1.04
CA SER A 57 -15.38 6.00 -2.18
C SER A 57 -14.73 4.72 -2.67
N ALA A 58 -15.21 3.60 -2.20
CA ALA A 58 -14.99 2.35 -2.86
C ALA A 58 -15.69 2.47 -4.20
N ASP A 59 -15.04 3.14 -5.17
CA ASP A 59 -15.43 2.99 -6.55
C ASP A 59 -15.41 1.49 -6.82
N PRO A 60 -16.50 0.93 -7.36
CA PRO A 60 -16.57 -0.50 -7.56
C PRO A 60 -15.36 -0.94 -8.39
N VAL A 61 -14.53 -1.76 -7.76
CA VAL A 61 -13.33 -2.29 -8.41
C VAL A 61 -13.80 -3.33 -9.42
N LYS A 62 -13.46 -3.12 -10.68
CA LYS A 62 -13.83 -4.00 -11.79
C LYS A 62 -12.56 -4.64 -12.34
N ALA A 63 -12.74 -5.81 -12.92
CA ALA A 63 -11.69 -6.42 -13.71
C ALA A 63 -12.13 -6.46 -15.18
N GLU A 64 -11.22 -6.08 -16.04
CA GLU A 64 -11.34 -6.17 -17.49
C GLU A 64 -10.52 -7.33 -17.98
N VAL A 65 -11.14 -8.17 -18.80
CA VAL A 65 -10.52 -9.34 -19.40
C VAL A 65 -10.35 -9.08 -20.87
N TYR A 66 -9.11 -9.06 -21.31
CA TYR A 66 -8.72 -8.85 -22.70
C TYR A 66 -8.18 -10.15 -23.30
N GLN A 67 -8.51 -10.44 -24.54
CA GLN A 67 -7.88 -11.49 -25.34
C GLN A 67 -7.50 -10.94 -26.70
N ASN A 68 -6.27 -11.21 -27.13
CA ASN A 68 -5.72 -10.64 -28.36
C ASN A 68 -5.81 -9.09 -28.42
N GLY A 69 -5.73 -8.41 -27.27
CA GLY A 69 -5.87 -6.96 -27.18
C GLY A 69 -7.31 -6.45 -27.26
N GLN A 70 -8.31 -7.32 -27.39
CA GLN A 70 -9.72 -6.94 -27.41
C GLN A 70 -10.39 -7.23 -26.08
N LEU A 71 -11.19 -6.28 -25.58
CA LEU A 71 -11.97 -6.44 -24.37
C LEU A 71 -13.05 -7.51 -24.58
N LEU A 72 -12.95 -8.63 -23.88
CA LEU A 72 -13.94 -9.70 -23.90
C LEU A 72 -15.06 -9.47 -22.90
N LYS A 73 -14.68 -9.10 -21.67
CA LYS A 73 -15.61 -9.04 -20.55
C LYS A 73 -15.11 -8.11 -19.48
N THR A 74 -16.05 -7.38 -18.86
CA THR A 74 -15.84 -6.67 -17.60
C THR A 74 -16.62 -7.37 -16.50
N VAL A 75 -15.97 -7.63 -15.36
CA VAL A 75 -16.56 -8.30 -14.21
C VAL A 75 -16.40 -7.43 -12.96
N SER A 76 -17.41 -7.41 -12.09
CA SER A 76 -17.29 -6.80 -10.77
C SER A 76 -16.48 -7.71 -9.86
N LEU A 77 -15.61 -7.16 -9.00
CA LEU A 77 -14.94 -7.91 -7.96
C LEU A 77 -15.82 -8.13 -6.71
N GLU A 78 -16.97 -7.48 -6.65
CA GLU A 78 -17.91 -7.60 -5.53
C GLU A 78 -18.72 -8.90 -5.56
N GLU A 79 -18.83 -9.54 -6.73
CA GLU A 79 -19.62 -10.76 -6.92
C GLU A 79 -18.72 -11.95 -7.22
N ASP A 80 -18.79 -12.98 -6.40
CA ASP A 80 -18.08 -14.22 -6.63
C ASP A 80 -18.57 -14.88 -7.91
N THR A 81 -17.67 -15.11 -8.85
CA THR A 81 -17.99 -15.71 -10.13
C THR A 81 -16.80 -16.48 -10.70
N SER A 82 -17.08 -17.44 -11.56
CA SER A 82 -16.04 -18.18 -12.27
C SER A 82 -16.50 -18.42 -13.71
N PHE A 83 -15.57 -18.26 -14.65
CA PHE A 83 -15.84 -18.47 -16.06
C PHE A 83 -14.57 -18.89 -16.81
N GLU A 84 -14.76 -19.52 -17.96
CA GLU A 84 -13.69 -19.95 -18.84
C GLU A 84 -13.48 -18.98 -20.00
N VAL A 85 -12.22 -18.74 -20.33
CA VAL A 85 -11.81 -18.06 -21.57
C VAL A 85 -11.05 -19.05 -22.44
N LYS A 86 -11.61 -19.31 -23.60
CA LYS A 86 -11.08 -20.27 -24.59
C LYS A 86 -10.38 -19.51 -25.72
N GLY A 87 -9.14 -19.86 -25.99
CA GLY A 87 -8.35 -19.39 -27.10
C GLY A 87 -7.51 -20.54 -27.61
N LYS A 88 -6.21 -20.33 -27.78
CA LYS A 88 -5.27 -21.41 -28.05
C LYS A 88 -5.20 -22.40 -26.86
N TYR A 89 -5.40 -21.86 -25.67
CA TYR A 89 -5.47 -22.57 -24.41
C TYR A 89 -6.74 -22.16 -23.68
N THR A 90 -7.13 -22.91 -22.66
CA THR A 90 -8.26 -22.59 -21.79
C THR A 90 -7.76 -22.04 -20.48
N ASN A 91 -8.29 -20.89 -20.06
CA ASN A 91 -8.03 -20.31 -18.74
C ASN A 91 -9.32 -20.24 -17.94
N VAL A 92 -9.29 -20.65 -16.68
CA VAL A 92 -10.39 -20.47 -15.74
C VAL A 92 -10.10 -19.24 -14.91
N ILE A 93 -10.96 -18.25 -14.99
CA ILE A 93 -10.86 -17.00 -14.23
C ILE A 93 -11.89 -17.06 -13.11
N THR A 94 -11.45 -16.80 -11.89
CA THR A 94 -12.31 -16.82 -10.70
C THR A 94 -12.21 -15.50 -9.96
N VAL A 95 -13.35 -14.91 -9.64
CA VAL A 95 -13.51 -13.81 -8.69
C VAL A 95 -13.96 -14.38 -7.37
N ARG A 96 -13.28 -14.08 -6.29
CA ARG A 96 -13.63 -14.48 -4.92
C ARG A 96 -13.11 -13.45 -3.93
N ASP A 97 -13.95 -13.11 -2.94
CA ASP A 97 -13.57 -12.22 -1.82
C ASP A 97 -12.93 -10.91 -2.30
N GLY A 98 -13.48 -10.28 -3.32
CA GLY A 98 -12.96 -9.01 -3.86
C GLY A 98 -11.66 -9.12 -4.65
N SER A 99 -11.25 -10.32 -5.02
CA SER A 99 -10.01 -10.59 -5.76
C SER A 99 -10.29 -11.42 -7.01
N ILE A 100 -9.45 -11.24 -8.04
CA ILE A 100 -9.54 -12.02 -9.28
C ILE A 100 -8.24 -12.79 -9.52
N ALA A 101 -8.35 -14.00 -9.98
CA ALA A 101 -7.22 -14.88 -10.29
C ALA A 101 -7.51 -15.73 -11.53
N ILE A 102 -6.45 -16.20 -12.18
CA ILE A 102 -6.53 -17.35 -13.09
C ILE A 102 -6.26 -18.58 -12.25
N THR A 103 -7.30 -19.38 -11.99
CA THR A 103 -7.23 -20.52 -11.06
C THR A 103 -6.85 -21.83 -11.71
N ALA A 104 -7.02 -21.93 -13.02
CA ALA A 104 -6.55 -23.07 -13.80
C ALA A 104 -6.23 -22.64 -15.25
N SER A 105 -5.27 -23.31 -15.85
CA SER A 105 -4.91 -23.13 -17.25
C SER A 105 -4.28 -24.41 -17.79
N ASP A 106 -4.49 -24.68 -19.08
CA ASP A 106 -3.78 -25.74 -19.82
C ASP A 106 -2.61 -25.19 -20.65
N CYS A 107 -2.19 -23.95 -20.40
CA CYS A 107 -1.05 -23.33 -21.07
C CYS A 107 0.29 -23.89 -20.53
N PRO A 108 1.34 -23.97 -21.37
CA PRO A 108 2.65 -24.38 -20.94
C PRO A 108 3.24 -23.43 -19.88
N GLY A 109 3.69 -23.97 -18.75
CA GLY A 109 4.34 -23.23 -17.68
C GLY A 109 3.42 -22.72 -16.60
N GLU A 110 2.12 -22.55 -16.83
CA GLU A 110 1.09 -22.12 -15.86
C GLU A 110 1.46 -20.86 -15.06
N ASP A 111 2.34 -19.99 -15.58
CA ASP A 111 2.80 -18.77 -14.91
C ASP A 111 1.64 -17.84 -14.54
N CYS A 112 0.59 -17.82 -15.36
CA CYS A 112 -0.62 -17.05 -15.10
C CYS A 112 -1.39 -17.55 -13.86
N VAL A 113 -1.37 -18.84 -13.59
CA VAL A 113 -1.96 -19.45 -12.38
C VAL A 113 -1.08 -19.12 -11.16
N HIS A 114 0.23 -19.23 -11.32
CA HIS A 114 1.20 -18.93 -10.26
C HIS A 114 1.29 -17.43 -9.91
N SER A 115 0.77 -16.53 -10.76
CA SER A 115 0.71 -15.09 -10.48
C SER A 115 -0.16 -14.76 -9.27
N GLY A 116 -1.05 -15.68 -8.86
CA GLY A 116 -1.93 -15.53 -7.71
C GLY A 116 -3.08 -14.54 -7.96
N ALA A 117 -3.78 -14.21 -6.87
CA ALA A 117 -4.93 -13.31 -6.92
C ALA A 117 -4.51 -11.83 -6.85
N ILE A 118 -5.21 -10.98 -7.60
CA ILE A 118 -5.04 -9.53 -7.60
C ILE A 118 -6.36 -8.84 -7.25
N HIS A 119 -6.28 -7.70 -6.52
CA HIS A 119 -7.44 -6.95 -6.06
C HIS A 119 -7.27 -5.43 -6.18
N SER A 120 -6.05 -4.98 -6.46
CA SER A 120 -5.72 -3.55 -6.50
C SER A 120 -5.69 -3.03 -7.92
N SER A 121 -6.24 -1.83 -8.14
CA SER A 121 -6.18 -1.15 -9.42
C SER A 121 -4.74 -0.99 -9.94
N GLY A 122 -4.58 -1.11 -11.26
CA GLY A 122 -3.29 -1.07 -11.92
C GLY A 122 -2.50 -2.38 -11.90
N ARG A 123 -3.05 -3.44 -11.30
CA ARG A 123 -2.48 -4.80 -11.36
C ARG A 123 -3.07 -5.58 -12.51
N SER A 124 -2.25 -6.42 -13.13
CA SER A 124 -2.70 -7.34 -14.17
C SER A 124 -2.06 -8.72 -14.05
N ILE A 125 -2.78 -9.73 -14.53
CA ILE A 125 -2.29 -11.10 -14.75
C ILE A 125 -2.28 -11.34 -16.26
N VAL A 126 -1.20 -11.86 -16.77
CA VAL A 126 -1.05 -12.09 -18.22
C VAL A 126 -0.77 -13.56 -18.49
N CYS A 127 -1.52 -14.15 -19.41
CA CYS A 127 -1.21 -15.45 -20.00
C CYS A 127 -0.73 -15.23 -21.45
N LEU A 128 0.59 -15.12 -21.61
CA LEU A 128 1.20 -14.86 -22.92
C LEU A 128 0.86 -15.93 -23.98
N PRO A 129 0.89 -17.25 -23.65
CA PRO A 129 0.57 -18.27 -24.64
C PRO A 129 -0.86 -18.19 -25.19
N ASN A 130 -1.80 -17.61 -24.41
CA ASN A 130 -3.20 -17.44 -24.78
C ASN A 130 -3.57 -15.99 -25.16
N ALA A 131 -2.58 -15.08 -25.19
CA ALA A 131 -2.76 -13.65 -25.41
C ALA A 131 -3.89 -13.06 -24.54
N LEU A 132 -3.98 -13.54 -23.28
CA LEU A 132 -5.00 -13.16 -22.31
C LEU A 132 -4.38 -12.23 -21.26
N GLU A 133 -5.08 -11.14 -20.97
CA GLU A 133 -4.75 -10.21 -19.89
C GLU A 133 -5.99 -9.96 -19.03
N VAL A 134 -5.82 -10.04 -17.73
CA VAL A 134 -6.82 -9.68 -16.72
C VAL A 134 -6.31 -8.48 -15.97
N ARG A 135 -6.97 -7.34 -16.07
CA ARG A 135 -6.55 -6.06 -15.48
C ARG A 135 -7.59 -5.58 -14.48
N VAL A 136 -7.14 -5.18 -13.29
CA VAL A 136 -8.00 -4.54 -12.29
C VAL A 136 -8.02 -3.04 -12.51
N VAL A 137 -9.22 -2.48 -12.68
CA VAL A 137 -9.45 -1.06 -12.94
C VAL A 137 -10.44 -0.49 -11.90
N THR A 138 -10.30 0.79 -11.58
CA THR A 138 -11.31 1.56 -10.88
C THR A 138 -12.07 2.41 -11.88
N GLN A 139 -13.31 2.74 -11.60
CA GLN A 139 -14.17 3.53 -12.50
C GLN A 139 -13.60 4.94 -12.78
N ALA A 140 -12.64 5.41 -11.97
CA ALA A 140 -11.97 6.70 -12.13
C ALA A 140 -10.76 6.69 -13.10
N SER A 141 -10.41 5.55 -13.67
CA SER A 141 -9.22 5.43 -14.54
C SER A 141 -9.49 5.62 -16.04
N ASP A 142 -10.60 6.26 -16.39
CA ASP A 142 -10.80 6.77 -17.78
C ASP A 142 -10.01 8.08 -17.98
N VAL A 143 -8.73 8.05 -17.58
CA VAL A 143 -7.79 9.13 -17.92
C VAL A 143 -7.07 8.69 -19.18
N ASP A 144 -7.64 9.04 -20.31
CA ASP A 144 -6.99 9.00 -21.61
C ASP A 144 -5.76 9.93 -21.56
N PHE A 145 -4.59 9.39 -21.26
CA PHE A 145 -3.34 10.10 -21.52
C PHE A 145 -3.08 10.04 -23.03
N VAL A 146 -3.66 11.01 -23.75
CA VAL A 146 -3.23 11.29 -25.12
C VAL A 146 -1.85 11.90 -25.05
N VAL A 147 -0.82 11.11 -25.24
CA VAL A 147 0.54 11.61 -25.50
C VAL A 147 0.56 12.01 -26.96
N GLY A 148 0.48 13.33 -27.22
CA GLY A 148 0.70 13.93 -28.54
C GLY A 148 2.20 14.05 -28.85
#